data_7e77e87c4dd4a4f4d9ccd477fc004afe
#
_entry.id   7e77e87c4dd4a4f4d9ccd477fc004afe
#
_cell.length_a   1.000
_cell.length_b   1.000
_cell.length_c   1.000
_cell.angle_alpha   90.00
_cell.angle_beta   90.00
_cell.angle_gamma   90.00
#
_symmetry.space_group_name_H-M   'P 1'
#
loop_
_entity.id
_entity.type
_entity.pdbx_description
1 polymer ?
#
loop_
_entity_poly.entity_id
_entity_poly.type
_entity_poly.pdbx_seq_one_letter_code
_entity_poly.pdbx_strand_id
1 'polypeptide(L)'
;MLKYILKRLGLALIVLLGVSIIIYFLVRLMPTNYLENKFSAQIQQGTITLEQLDDFQKRYGLYMPEAYIDVSLEGYEPFVKDAKVKKYEDVQNEVISYAEFYTGEYEGKKDLFLELNEKGTYRILDKSGDAVEVLESGSFTASSESLTFTKSGAEITGSATYRTASLWNKFTAVLEGYFAWLGNMLRGDLGDSFLYQQPVATVIADHMWISFLISLVALILQFAIAIPLGIISATRQYSIVDYSVTVITMIGISLPSFFFAALLIKVFSSWLGWFPASGLVSAGSASEGIAYMLDMLHHLALPMLVLVVLSIGGLMRYTRTNMLEVLNSDYIRTARSKGLSEKKVIYVHAFRNTMIPLMTLLAGILPSLFGGAMITEEVFAIDGIGRLAYKALQQGDVPFIMGYNMFLAVLTVIGTLLSDLMYAVVDPRVKLAK
;
A
#
# COMPACT_ATOMS: atom_id res chain seq x y z
N MET A 1 -14.71 -10.19 -28.72
CA MET A 1 -13.83 -9.21 -28.02
C MET A 1 -14.55 -8.50 -26.90
N LEU A 2 -15.58 -7.69 -27.14
CA LEU A 2 -16.26 -6.91 -26.10
C LEU A 2 -16.78 -7.78 -24.94
N LYS A 3 -17.49 -8.88 -25.21
CA LYS A 3 -18.00 -9.81 -24.19
C LYS A 3 -16.89 -10.44 -23.35
N TYR A 4 -15.73 -10.72 -23.94
CA TYR A 4 -14.55 -11.22 -23.23
C TYR A 4 -13.98 -10.15 -22.30
N ILE A 5 -13.79 -8.93 -22.79
CA ILE A 5 -13.30 -7.79 -22.00
C ILE A 5 -14.25 -7.51 -20.82
N LEU A 6 -15.56 -7.46 -21.06
CA LEU A 6 -16.56 -7.23 -20.00
C LEU A 6 -16.54 -8.32 -18.93
N LYS A 7 -16.40 -9.61 -19.35
CA LYS A 7 -16.26 -10.70 -18.39
C LYS A 7 -14.99 -10.57 -17.55
N ARG A 8 -13.87 -10.22 -18.17
CA ARG A 8 -12.60 -9.99 -17.47
C ARG A 8 -12.68 -8.78 -16.53
N LEU A 9 -13.33 -7.70 -16.97
CA LEU A 9 -13.55 -6.52 -16.13
C LEU A 9 -14.42 -6.84 -14.90
N GLY A 10 -15.46 -7.66 -15.09
CA GLY A 10 -16.28 -8.14 -13.97
C GLY A 10 -15.49 -8.98 -12.97
N LEU A 11 -14.64 -9.90 -13.45
CA LEU A 11 -13.74 -10.67 -12.58
C LEU A 11 -12.72 -9.77 -11.88
N ALA A 12 -12.19 -8.78 -12.59
CA ALA A 12 -11.26 -7.80 -12.05
C ALA A 12 -11.86 -7.00 -10.87
N LEU A 13 -13.11 -6.58 -10.97
CA LEU A 13 -13.82 -5.91 -9.88
C LEU A 13 -14.00 -6.80 -8.66
N ILE A 14 -14.31 -8.10 -8.86
CA ILE A 14 -14.41 -9.07 -7.76
C ILE A 14 -13.05 -9.24 -7.07
N VAL A 15 -11.96 -9.33 -7.85
CA VAL A 15 -10.59 -9.42 -7.30
C VAL A 15 -10.23 -8.16 -6.51
N LEU A 16 -10.51 -6.96 -7.05
CA LEU A 16 -10.25 -5.71 -6.33
C LEU A 16 -11.05 -5.61 -5.04
N LEU A 17 -12.31 -6.04 -5.05
CA LEU A 17 -13.11 -6.10 -3.83
C LEU A 17 -12.50 -7.08 -2.81
N GLY A 18 -12.10 -8.27 -3.24
CA GLY A 18 -11.43 -9.23 -2.36
C GLY A 18 -10.12 -8.69 -1.77
N VAL A 19 -9.30 -8.04 -2.59
CA VAL A 19 -8.05 -7.41 -2.15
C VAL A 19 -8.33 -6.25 -1.19
N SER A 20 -9.33 -5.41 -1.44
CA SER A 20 -9.69 -4.30 -0.54
C SER A 20 -10.11 -4.82 0.84
N ILE A 21 -10.89 -5.91 0.89
CA ILE A 21 -11.26 -6.58 2.14
C ILE A 21 -9.99 -7.05 2.88
N ILE A 22 -9.09 -7.75 2.19
CA ILE A 22 -7.85 -8.27 2.80
C ILE A 22 -6.99 -7.12 3.34
N ILE A 23 -6.76 -6.06 2.56
CA ILE A 23 -5.97 -4.89 2.99
C ILE A 23 -6.58 -4.27 4.24
N TYR A 24 -7.88 -4.02 4.22
CA TYR A 24 -8.59 -3.41 5.35
C TYR A 24 -8.49 -4.28 6.62
N PHE A 25 -8.74 -5.59 6.50
CA PHE A 25 -8.66 -6.50 7.65
C PHE A 25 -7.23 -6.67 8.17
N LEU A 26 -6.21 -6.71 7.31
CA LEU A 26 -4.81 -6.76 7.74
C LEU A 26 -4.42 -5.55 8.60
N VAL A 27 -4.87 -4.37 8.21
CA VAL A 27 -4.65 -3.15 9.00
C VAL A 27 -5.38 -3.22 10.35
N ARG A 28 -6.57 -3.80 10.38
CA ARG A 28 -7.34 -4.03 11.61
C ARG A 28 -6.71 -5.04 12.58
N LEU A 29 -5.80 -5.89 12.12
CA LEU A 29 -5.02 -6.78 12.99
C LEU A 29 -3.89 -6.04 13.74
N MET A 30 -3.60 -4.80 13.38
CA MET A 30 -2.69 -3.96 14.17
C MET A 30 -3.30 -3.72 15.56
N PRO A 31 -2.47 -3.61 16.62
CA PRO A 31 -2.98 -3.34 17.96
C PRO A 31 -3.88 -2.08 17.97
N THR A 32 -5.01 -2.16 18.67
CA THR A 32 -5.99 -1.05 18.75
C THR A 32 -5.37 0.26 19.23
N ASN A 33 -4.36 0.17 20.10
CA ASN A 33 -3.65 1.33 20.68
C ASN A 33 -2.50 1.85 19.80
N TYR A 34 -2.35 1.32 18.57
CA TYR A 34 -1.23 1.69 17.72
C TYR A 34 -1.20 3.20 17.40
N LEU A 35 -2.34 3.77 16.99
CA LEU A 35 -2.46 5.20 16.71
C LEU A 35 -2.29 6.05 17.98
N GLU A 36 -2.83 5.61 19.09
CA GLU A 36 -2.66 6.30 20.39
C GLU A 36 -1.19 6.33 20.81
N ASN A 37 -0.49 5.21 20.70
CA ASN A 37 0.94 5.14 20.99
C ASN A 37 1.76 6.03 20.06
N LYS A 38 1.39 6.06 18.78
CA LYS A 38 2.06 6.90 17.78
C LYS A 38 1.88 8.38 18.06
N PHE A 39 0.69 8.80 18.41
CA PHE A 39 0.36 10.20 18.70
C PHE A 39 0.47 10.57 20.18
N SER A 40 0.91 9.64 21.05
CA SER A 40 0.98 9.85 22.50
C SER A 40 1.77 11.10 22.91
N ALA A 41 2.90 11.36 22.27
CA ALA A 41 3.70 12.56 22.53
C ALA A 41 2.96 13.85 22.13
N GLN A 42 2.24 13.85 21.02
CA GLN A 42 1.47 14.99 20.52
C GLN A 42 0.21 15.21 21.35
N ILE A 43 -0.41 14.13 21.85
CA ILE A 43 -1.54 14.19 22.78
C ILE A 43 -1.06 14.78 24.12
N GLN A 44 0.08 14.32 24.65
CA GLN A 44 0.65 14.86 25.88
C GLN A 44 1.03 16.33 25.77
N GLN A 45 1.49 16.77 24.60
CA GLN A 45 1.80 18.18 24.31
C GLN A 45 0.55 19.02 24.02
N GLY A 46 -0.64 18.41 23.96
CA GLY A 46 -1.89 19.10 23.61
C GLY A 46 -1.98 19.57 22.16
N THR A 47 -1.09 19.08 21.28
CA THR A 47 -1.08 19.42 19.85
C THR A 47 -2.18 18.68 19.09
N ILE A 48 -2.53 17.48 19.54
CA ILE A 48 -3.65 16.67 19.02
C ILE A 48 -4.55 16.33 20.21
N THR A 49 -5.85 16.57 20.05
CA THR A 49 -6.86 16.19 21.04
C THR A 49 -7.29 14.74 20.82
N LEU A 50 -7.86 14.10 21.86
CA LEU A 50 -8.44 12.74 21.73
C LEU A 50 -9.58 12.73 20.72
N GLU A 51 -10.35 13.81 20.62
CA GLU A 51 -11.41 13.99 19.62
C GLU A 51 -10.85 13.94 18.20
N GLN A 52 -9.78 14.68 17.91
CA GLN A 52 -9.12 14.65 16.62
C GLN A 52 -8.58 13.24 16.28
N LEU A 53 -8.10 12.51 17.28
CA LEU A 53 -7.66 11.13 17.09
C LEU A 53 -8.84 10.20 16.73
N ASP A 54 -10.00 10.39 17.36
CA ASP A 54 -11.22 9.64 17.04
C ASP A 54 -11.71 9.96 15.63
N ASP A 55 -11.69 11.21 15.23
CA ASP A 55 -12.04 11.62 13.87
C ASP A 55 -11.10 11.01 12.84
N PHE A 56 -9.80 10.93 13.13
CA PHE A 56 -8.87 10.18 12.32
C PHE A 56 -9.25 8.70 12.23
N GLN A 57 -9.55 8.06 13.37
CA GLN A 57 -9.93 6.65 13.38
C GLN A 57 -11.24 6.41 12.59
N LYS A 58 -12.22 7.28 12.72
CA LYS A 58 -13.50 7.22 11.98
C LYS A 58 -13.26 7.42 10.47
N ARG A 59 -12.49 8.45 10.07
CA ARG A 59 -12.19 8.76 8.67
C ARG A 59 -11.53 7.60 7.94
N TYR A 60 -10.60 6.90 8.60
CA TYR A 60 -9.92 5.73 8.02
C TYR A 60 -10.63 4.40 8.31
N GLY A 61 -11.80 4.44 8.92
CA GLY A 61 -12.57 3.26 9.27
C GLY A 61 -11.92 2.41 10.35
N LEU A 62 -11.00 2.95 11.13
CA LEU A 62 -10.24 2.23 12.17
C LEU A 62 -10.89 2.32 13.55
N TYR A 63 -11.90 3.14 13.71
CA TYR A 63 -12.59 3.30 14.98
C TYR A 63 -13.19 1.98 15.47
N MET A 64 -13.01 1.68 16.76
CA MET A 64 -13.56 0.51 17.43
C MET A 64 -14.14 0.96 18.78
N PRO A 65 -15.44 0.76 19.02
CA PRO A 65 -16.01 1.05 20.33
C PRO A 65 -15.54 0.02 21.35
N GLU A 66 -15.09 0.50 22.52
CA GLU A 66 -14.73 -0.36 23.64
C GLU A 66 -15.90 -0.54 24.62
N ALA A 67 -16.60 0.55 24.87
CA ALA A 67 -17.75 0.58 25.76
C ALA A 67 -18.84 1.54 25.24
N TYR A 68 -20.00 1.44 25.83
CA TYR A 68 -21.12 2.34 25.65
C TYR A 68 -21.58 2.85 27.01
N ILE A 69 -22.10 4.07 27.02
CA ILE A 69 -22.73 4.67 28.17
C ILE A 69 -24.13 5.15 27.78
N ASP A 70 -25.12 4.74 28.53
CA ASP A 70 -26.48 5.25 28.42
C ASP A 70 -26.68 6.28 29.53
N VAL A 71 -26.99 7.52 29.15
CA VAL A 71 -27.15 8.66 30.09
C VAL A 71 -28.60 9.10 30.06
N SER A 72 -29.17 9.30 31.23
CA SER A 72 -30.48 9.92 31.41
C SER A 72 -30.37 11.08 32.37
N LEU A 73 -30.84 12.26 31.96
CA LEU A 73 -30.92 13.45 32.81
C LEU A 73 -32.37 13.79 33.12
N GLU A 74 -32.64 14.17 34.34
CA GLU A 74 -33.97 14.62 34.75
C GLU A 74 -34.31 15.92 34.02
N GLY A 75 -35.46 15.96 33.35
CA GLY A 75 -35.89 17.13 32.57
C GLY A 75 -35.44 17.15 31.09
N TYR A 76 -34.65 16.17 30.64
CA TYR A 76 -34.24 16.03 29.27
C TYR A 76 -34.67 14.64 28.76
N GLU A 77 -35.69 14.55 27.91
CA GLU A 77 -36.13 13.28 27.30
C GLU A 77 -35.71 13.14 25.84
N PRO A 78 -35.41 11.94 25.42
CA PRO A 78 -34.60 10.91 26.06
C PRO A 78 -33.12 11.16 25.77
N PHE A 79 -32.35 11.29 26.81
CA PHE A 79 -30.91 11.35 26.67
C PHE A 79 -30.41 9.99 26.12
N VAL A 80 -29.66 10.09 25.13
CA VAL A 80 -28.85 9.13 24.42
C VAL A 80 -28.92 7.68 24.85
N LYS A 81 -29.44 6.90 23.99
CA LYS A 81 -29.16 5.47 23.94
C LYS A 81 -27.88 5.28 23.13
N ASP A 82 -26.87 4.61 23.66
CA ASP A 82 -25.68 4.19 22.95
C ASP A 82 -24.60 5.24 22.68
N ALA A 83 -24.24 6.06 23.64
CA ALA A 83 -23.04 6.89 23.57
C ALA A 83 -21.79 5.99 23.57
N LYS A 84 -20.89 6.21 22.63
CA LYS A 84 -19.62 5.46 22.51
C LYS A 84 -18.58 6.09 23.43
N VAL A 85 -18.03 5.32 24.35
CA VAL A 85 -16.96 5.75 25.25
C VAL A 85 -15.66 5.11 24.81
N LYS A 86 -14.59 5.88 24.76
CA LYS A 86 -13.33 5.43 24.19
C LYS A 86 -12.54 4.50 25.11
N LYS A 87 -12.53 4.76 26.42
CA LYS A 87 -11.81 3.95 27.40
C LYS A 87 -12.75 3.43 28.47
N TYR A 88 -13.00 2.13 28.44
CA TYR A 88 -13.85 1.47 29.42
C TYR A 88 -13.25 1.50 30.84
N GLU A 89 -11.92 1.38 30.96
CA GLU A 89 -11.20 1.45 32.23
C GLU A 89 -11.39 2.80 32.92
N ASP A 90 -11.39 3.90 32.14
CA ASP A 90 -11.63 5.24 32.68
C ASP A 90 -13.06 5.39 33.20
N VAL A 91 -14.02 4.76 32.53
CA VAL A 91 -15.43 4.72 32.97
C VAL A 91 -15.60 3.92 34.26
N GLN A 92 -14.95 2.76 34.37
CA GLN A 92 -14.98 1.93 35.59
C GLN A 92 -14.31 2.60 36.78
N ASN A 93 -13.29 3.42 36.54
CA ASN A 93 -12.58 4.17 37.57
C ASN A 93 -13.23 5.53 37.88
N GLU A 94 -14.45 5.77 37.40
CA GLU A 94 -15.18 7.03 37.57
C GLU A 94 -14.53 8.22 36.84
N VAL A 95 -13.62 7.96 35.89
CA VAL A 95 -12.94 8.96 35.09
C VAL A 95 -13.44 8.83 33.65
N ILE A 96 -14.25 9.76 33.20
CA ILE A 96 -14.65 9.88 31.80
C ILE A 96 -13.68 10.81 31.12
N SER A 97 -12.76 10.25 30.32
CA SER A 97 -11.74 11.05 29.66
C SER A 97 -12.29 11.86 28.48
N TYR A 98 -13.23 11.28 27.73
CA TYR A 98 -13.99 11.94 26.69
C TYR A 98 -15.22 11.11 26.35
N ALA A 99 -16.38 11.74 26.26
CA ALA A 99 -17.58 11.11 25.74
C ALA A 99 -18.43 12.14 24.99
N GLU A 100 -18.85 11.78 23.79
CA GLU A 100 -19.76 12.56 22.97
C GLU A 100 -21.08 11.79 22.86
N PHE A 101 -22.16 12.44 23.25
CA PHE A 101 -23.47 11.83 23.30
C PHE A 101 -24.43 12.53 22.34
N TYR A 102 -25.27 11.75 21.73
CA TYR A 102 -26.36 12.23 20.90
C TYR A 102 -27.58 12.53 21.75
N THR A 103 -28.10 13.74 21.70
CA THR A 103 -29.33 14.12 22.36
C THR A 103 -30.45 14.23 21.33
N GLY A 104 -31.62 13.67 21.57
CA GLY A 104 -32.69 13.66 20.58
C GLY A 104 -33.22 15.08 20.27
N GLU A 105 -33.88 15.72 21.21
CA GLU A 105 -34.50 17.05 21.02
C GLU A 105 -34.37 17.89 22.30
N TYR A 106 -33.91 19.12 22.16
CA TYR A 106 -33.82 20.11 23.26
C TYR A 106 -34.33 21.44 22.76
N GLU A 107 -35.33 21.99 23.44
CA GLU A 107 -35.99 23.28 23.08
C GLU A 107 -36.43 23.33 21.59
N GLY A 108 -36.90 22.23 21.05
CA GLY A 108 -37.31 22.13 19.64
C GLY A 108 -36.17 21.97 18.63
N LYS A 109 -34.92 21.94 19.04
CA LYS A 109 -33.74 21.61 18.19
C LYS A 109 -33.48 20.14 18.25
N LYS A 110 -33.22 19.53 17.09
CA LYS A 110 -32.88 18.12 16.90
C LYS A 110 -31.39 17.99 16.65
N ASP A 111 -30.88 16.77 16.86
CA ASP A 111 -29.47 16.42 16.57
C ASP A 111 -28.44 17.20 17.42
N LEU A 112 -28.71 17.30 18.70
CA LEU A 112 -27.82 17.90 19.67
C LEU A 112 -26.84 16.87 20.25
N PHE A 113 -25.67 17.35 20.70
CA PHE A 113 -24.62 16.52 21.27
C PHE A 113 -24.32 16.94 22.70
N LEU A 114 -24.21 16.00 23.61
CA LEU A 114 -23.67 16.18 24.93
C LEU A 114 -22.22 15.75 24.94
N GLU A 115 -21.30 16.64 25.21
CA GLU A 115 -19.88 16.39 25.36
C GLU A 115 -19.51 16.40 26.84
N LEU A 116 -18.80 15.36 27.30
CA LEU A 116 -18.20 15.28 28.64
C LEU A 116 -16.69 15.23 28.47
N ASN A 117 -15.95 16.03 29.24
CA ASN A 117 -14.50 16.07 29.14
C ASN A 117 -13.78 15.64 30.43
N GLU A 118 -12.49 15.35 30.31
CA GLU A 118 -11.62 14.91 31.41
C GLU A 118 -11.56 15.88 32.60
N LYS A 119 -11.92 17.16 32.38
CA LYS A 119 -11.90 18.22 33.42
C LYS A 119 -13.17 18.26 34.25
N GLY A 120 -14.09 17.31 34.06
CA GLY A 120 -15.37 17.29 34.71
C GLY A 120 -16.30 18.42 34.25
N THR A 121 -16.19 18.87 33.01
CA THR A 121 -17.11 19.83 32.41
C THR A 121 -17.91 19.19 31.28
N TYR A 122 -19.18 19.62 31.14
CA TYR A 122 -20.03 19.19 30.04
C TYR A 122 -20.43 20.36 29.15
N ARG A 123 -20.73 20.09 27.89
CA ARG A 123 -21.31 21.05 26.95
C ARG A 123 -22.42 20.38 26.16
N ILE A 124 -23.51 21.09 25.89
CA ILE A 124 -24.52 20.71 24.92
C ILE A 124 -24.25 21.51 23.65
N LEU A 125 -24.01 20.84 22.57
CA LEU A 125 -23.60 21.40 21.29
C LEU A 125 -24.69 21.20 20.22
N ASP A 126 -24.96 22.27 19.46
CA ASP A 126 -25.72 22.18 18.21
C ASP A 126 -24.74 22.13 17.06
N LYS A 127 -24.71 20.99 16.34
CA LYS A 127 -23.87 20.76 15.16
C LYS A 127 -24.69 20.76 13.87
N SER A 128 -25.93 21.25 13.88
CA SER A 128 -26.81 21.27 12.71
C SER A 128 -26.42 22.30 11.65
N GLY A 129 -25.58 23.28 11.99
CA GLY A 129 -25.06 24.32 11.09
C GLY A 129 -23.59 24.17 10.75
N ASP A 130 -23.07 25.11 9.93
CA ASP A 130 -21.64 25.15 9.56
C ASP A 130 -20.70 25.49 10.75
N ALA A 131 -21.25 26.02 11.84
CA ALA A 131 -20.52 26.33 13.06
C ALA A 131 -21.14 25.58 14.24
N VAL A 132 -20.27 25.08 15.15
CA VAL A 132 -20.71 24.44 16.40
C VAL A 132 -21.15 25.50 17.36
N GLU A 133 -22.44 25.50 17.76
CA GLU A 133 -23.00 26.38 18.76
C GLU A 133 -23.05 25.67 20.11
N VAL A 134 -22.50 26.28 21.16
CA VAL A 134 -22.61 25.78 22.54
C VAL A 134 -23.90 26.32 23.15
N LEU A 135 -24.90 25.48 23.35
CA LEU A 135 -26.18 25.86 23.90
C LEU A 135 -26.14 25.95 25.43
N GLU A 136 -25.40 25.04 26.05
CA GLU A 136 -25.29 24.93 27.49
C GLU A 136 -23.95 24.38 27.90
N SER A 137 -23.43 24.78 29.06
CA SER A 137 -22.21 24.23 29.65
C SER A 137 -22.27 24.28 31.18
N GLY A 138 -21.55 23.35 31.81
CA GLY A 138 -21.45 23.28 33.27
C GLY A 138 -20.39 22.28 33.69
N SER A 139 -20.44 21.88 34.95
CA SER A 139 -19.59 20.81 35.50
C SER A 139 -20.39 19.54 35.76
N PHE A 140 -19.72 18.42 35.76
CA PHE A 140 -20.31 17.16 36.15
C PHE A 140 -19.37 16.37 37.07
N THR A 141 -19.95 15.48 37.84
CA THR A 141 -19.25 14.46 38.62
C THR A 141 -19.82 13.12 38.25
N ALA A 142 -18.94 12.11 38.06
CA ALA A 142 -19.33 10.77 37.71
C ALA A 142 -19.08 9.82 38.88
N SER A 143 -20.03 8.93 39.14
CA SER A 143 -19.86 7.74 39.96
C SER A 143 -20.13 6.49 39.16
N SER A 144 -19.91 5.28 39.73
CA SER A 144 -20.09 4.01 39.02
C SER A 144 -21.50 3.82 38.44
N GLU A 145 -22.52 4.50 38.96
CA GLU A 145 -23.92 4.33 38.55
C GLU A 145 -24.65 5.65 38.27
N SER A 146 -24.03 6.82 38.52
CA SER A 146 -24.70 8.11 38.39
C SER A 146 -23.80 9.19 37.84
N LEU A 147 -24.39 10.11 37.08
CA LEU A 147 -23.80 11.38 36.68
C LEU A 147 -24.57 12.51 37.36
N THR A 148 -23.85 13.41 38.02
CA THR A 148 -24.46 14.60 38.61
C THR A 148 -23.96 15.81 37.83
N PHE A 149 -24.87 16.59 37.28
CA PHE A 149 -24.57 17.78 36.49
C PHE A 149 -24.89 19.02 37.31
N THR A 150 -24.01 20.03 37.23
CA THR A 150 -24.21 21.29 37.88
C THR A 150 -24.28 22.42 36.84
N LYS A 151 -25.47 23.03 36.74
CA LYS A 151 -25.72 24.16 35.85
C LYS A 151 -25.99 25.40 36.70
N SER A 152 -25.18 26.43 36.54
CA SER A 152 -25.41 27.72 37.21
C SER A 152 -25.68 27.61 38.72
N GLY A 153 -25.07 26.60 39.39
CA GLY A 153 -25.27 26.37 40.84
C GLY A 153 -26.46 25.48 41.23
N ALA A 154 -27.25 25.00 40.27
CA ALA A 154 -28.29 23.97 40.50
C ALA A 154 -27.78 22.59 40.12
N GLU A 155 -28.02 21.58 40.98
CA GLU A 155 -27.70 20.19 40.68
C GLU A 155 -28.85 19.56 39.88
N ILE A 156 -28.50 18.88 38.79
CA ILE A 156 -29.42 18.07 37.98
C ILE A 156 -28.95 16.64 38.13
N THR A 157 -29.82 15.77 38.66
CA THR A 157 -29.47 14.38 38.85
C THR A 157 -29.66 13.61 37.56
N GLY A 158 -28.61 12.90 37.13
CA GLY A 158 -28.65 12.00 36.00
C GLY A 158 -28.30 10.57 36.40
N SER A 159 -28.66 9.61 35.58
CA SER A 159 -28.20 8.23 35.70
C SER A 159 -27.32 7.86 34.53
N ALA A 160 -26.31 7.07 34.79
CA ALA A 160 -25.44 6.50 33.72
C ALA A 160 -25.33 5.02 33.90
N THR A 161 -25.57 4.28 32.83
CA THR A 161 -25.39 2.81 32.78
C THR A 161 -24.27 2.48 31.82
N TYR A 162 -23.28 1.75 32.30
CA TYR A 162 -22.10 1.38 31.53
C TYR A 162 -22.22 -0.06 31.02
N ARG A 163 -21.88 -0.29 29.75
CA ARG A 163 -21.81 -1.61 29.17
C ARG A 163 -20.64 -1.73 28.19
N THR A 164 -19.96 -2.87 28.20
CA THR A 164 -18.92 -3.17 27.22
C THR A 164 -19.52 -3.37 25.84
N ALA A 165 -18.79 -2.98 24.81
CA ALA A 165 -19.18 -3.23 23.44
C ALA A 165 -19.24 -4.75 23.17
N SER A 166 -20.40 -5.23 22.75
CA SER A 166 -20.59 -6.62 22.35
C SER A 166 -19.78 -6.96 21.10
N LEU A 167 -19.55 -8.25 20.85
CA LEU A 167 -18.93 -8.70 19.60
C LEU A 167 -19.72 -8.22 18.37
N TRP A 168 -21.02 -8.10 18.47
CA TRP A 168 -21.88 -7.58 17.39
C TRP A 168 -21.63 -6.10 17.14
N ASN A 169 -21.54 -5.29 18.19
CA ASN A 169 -21.22 -3.86 18.05
C ASN A 169 -19.84 -3.64 17.40
N LYS A 170 -18.86 -4.45 17.82
CA LYS A 170 -17.51 -4.40 17.21
C LYS A 170 -17.54 -4.82 15.73
N PHE A 171 -18.30 -5.86 15.40
CA PHE A 171 -18.44 -6.34 14.03
C PHE A 171 -19.13 -5.29 13.13
N THR A 172 -20.22 -4.68 13.58
CA THR A 172 -20.90 -3.61 12.82
C THR A 172 -20.00 -2.41 12.60
N ALA A 173 -19.25 -1.97 13.62
CA ALA A 173 -18.27 -0.87 13.49
C ALA A 173 -17.18 -1.20 12.45
N VAL A 174 -16.72 -2.44 12.38
CA VAL A 174 -15.76 -2.88 11.35
C VAL A 174 -16.36 -2.79 9.95
N LEU A 175 -17.62 -3.23 9.79
CA LEU A 175 -18.29 -3.15 8.47
C LEU A 175 -18.55 -1.70 8.06
N GLU A 176 -19.07 -0.87 8.97
CA GLU A 176 -19.28 0.56 8.72
C GLU A 176 -17.97 1.24 8.31
N GLY A 177 -16.89 0.98 9.06
CA GLY A 177 -15.56 1.50 8.75
C GLY A 177 -15.04 1.05 7.38
N TYR A 178 -15.25 -0.23 7.02
CA TYR A 178 -14.87 -0.73 5.70
C TYR A 178 -15.60 -0.01 4.57
N PHE A 179 -16.93 0.14 4.69
CA PHE A 179 -17.70 0.80 3.65
C PHE A 179 -17.42 2.29 3.57
N ALA A 180 -17.17 2.97 4.69
CA ALA A 180 -16.74 4.36 4.71
C ALA A 180 -15.40 4.55 4.01
N TRP A 181 -14.39 3.74 4.36
CA TRP A 181 -13.08 3.76 3.71
C TRP A 181 -13.17 3.43 2.21
N LEU A 182 -13.90 2.37 1.84
CA LEU A 182 -14.08 1.99 0.45
C LEU A 182 -14.80 3.09 -0.35
N GLY A 183 -15.81 3.74 0.25
CA GLY A 183 -16.52 4.86 -0.36
C GLY A 183 -15.62 6.07 -0.63
N ASN A 184 -14.73 6.42 0.29
CA ASN A 184 -13.75 7.49 0.11
C ASN A 184 -12.75 7.13 -1.00
N MET A 185 -12.23 5.91 -0.99
CA MET A 185 -11.31 5.42 -2.00
C MET A 185 -11.92 5.43 -3.41
N LEU A 186 -13.19 5.04 -3.57
CA LEU A 186 -13.90 5.10 -4.86
C LEU A 186 -14.10 6.53 -5.37
N ARG A 187 -14.06 7.52 -4.49
CA ARG A 187 -14.07 8.95 -4.83
C ARG A 187 -12.67 9.50 -5.13
N GLY A 188 -11.62 8.67 -5.04
CA GLY A 188 -10.22 9.06 -5.22
C GLY A 188 -9.56 9.61 -3.96
N ASP A 189 -10.23 9.62 -2.82
CA ASP A 189 -9.65 9.99 -1.53
C ASP A 189 -8.98 8.76 -0.90
N LEU A 190 -7.65 8.70 -1.01
CA LEU A 190 -6.82 7.66 -0.38
C LEU A 190 -6.43 8.04 1.06
N GLY A 191 -6.89 9.19 1.55
CA GLY A 191 -6.53 9.76 2.85
C GLY A 191 -5.21 10.53 2.84
N ASP A 192 -4.86 11.07 4.01
CA ASP A 192 -3.63 11.84 4.22
C ASP A 192 -2.58 10.98 4.93
N SER A 193 -1.37 11.01 4.41
CA SER A 193 -0.23 10.33 5.00
C SER A 193 0.15 10.96 6.33
N PHE A 194 0.30 10.15 7.37
CA PHE A 194 0.75 10.62 8.68
C PHE A 194 2.25 10.99 8.72
N LEU A 195 3.02 10.35 7.83
CA LEU A 195 4.47 10.57 7.75
C LEU A 195 4.80 11.79 6.88
N TYR A 196 4.15 11.88 5.73
CA TYR A 196 4.47 12.90 4.71
C TYR A 196 3.58 14.14 4.82
N GLN A 197 2.52 14.11 5.64
CA GLN A 197 1.57 15.22 5.86
C GLN A 197 0.98 15.77 4.55
N GLN A 198 0.73 14.90 3.60
CA GLN A 198 0.19 15.20 2.29
C GLN A 198 -0.81 14.10 1.88
N PRO A 199 -1.75 14.40 0.95
CA PRO A 199 -2.63 13.36 0.40
C PRO A 199 -1.82 12.20 -0.18
N VAL A 200 -2.18 10.98 0.19
CA VAL A 200 -1.50 9.75 -0.27
C VAL A 200 -1.42 9.68 -1.80
N ALA A 201 -2.48 10.10 -2.49
CA ALA A 201 -2.52 10.12 -3.94
C ALA A 201 -1.43 11.04 -4.54
N THR A 202 -1.18 12.21 -3.93
CA THR A 202 -0.13 13.14 -4.34
C THR A 202 1.26 12.54 -4.12
N VAL A 203 1.50 11.97 -2.93
CA VAL A 203 2.80 11.32 -2.63
C VAL A 203 3.10 10.19 -3.63
N ILE A 204 2.09 9.37 -3.95
CA ILE A 204 2.25 8.31 -4.96
C ILE A 204 2.56 8.91 -6.33
N ALA A 205 1.79 9.90 -6.78
CA ALA A 205 1.94 10.50 -8.11
C ALA A 205 3.31 11.16 -8.32
N ASP A 206 3.84 11.81 -7.29
CA ASP A 206 5.13 12.52 -7.36
C ASP A 206 6.34 11.57 -7.40
N HIS A 207 6.25 10.40 -6.74
CA HIS A 207 7.41 9.51 -6.56
C HIS A 207 7.36 8.22 -7.39
N MET A 208 6.18 7.81 -7.90
CA MET A 208 6.06 6.57 -8.67
C MET A 208 6.88 6.58 -9.98
N TRP A 209 7.07 7.75 -10.60
CA TRP A 209 7.76 7.85 -11.88
C TRP A 209 9.25 7.59 -11.80
N ILE A 210 9.90 7.94 -10.67
CA ILE A 210 11.31 7.63 -10.41
C ILE A 210 11.47 6.10 -10.34
N SER A 211 10.67 5.44 -9.53
CA SER A 211 10.68 3.97 -9.41
C SER A 211 10.35 3.28 -10.72
N PHE A 212 9.36 3.81 -11.46
CA PHE A 212 8.99 3.29 -12.78
C PHE A 212 10.17 3.36 -13.76
N LEU A 213 10.83 4.50 -13.89
CA LEU A 213 11.97 4.68 -14.82
C LEU A 213 13.13 3.75 -14.45
N ILE A 214 13.48 3.67 -13.17
CA ILE A 214 14.53 2.78 -12.67
C ILE A 214 14.19 1.31 -12.99
N SER A 215 12.98 0.89 -12.66
CA SER A 215 12.52 -0.47 -12.88
C SER A 215 12.42 -0.81 -14.38
N LEU A 216 11.98 0.14 -15.22
CA LEU A 216 11.88 -0.04 -16.66
C LEU A 216 13.27 -0.20 -17.31
N VAL A 217 14.24 0.63 -16.94
CA VAL A 217 15.62 0.53 -17.46
C VAL A 217 16.24 -0.79 -16.98
N ALA A 218 16.07 -1.15 -15.70
CA ALA A 218 16.54 -2.43 -15.18
C ALA A 218 15.92 -3.62 -15.93
N LEU A 219 14.62 -3.56 -16.23
CA LEU A 219 13.91 -4.58 -17.00
C LEU A 219 14.48 -4.73 -18.42
N ILE A 220 14.69 -3.62 -19.12
CA ILE A 220 15.28 -3.63 -20.48
C ILE A 220 16.66 -4.27 -20.45
N LEU A 221 17.53 -3.86 -19.52
CA LEU A 221 18.86 -4.42 -19.36
C LEU A 221 18.81 -5.91 -18.99
N GLN A 222 17.93 -6.30 -18.09
CA GLN A 222 17.70 -7.69 -17.70
C GLN A 222 17.34 -8.55 -18.91
N PHE A 223 16.38 -8.12 -19.74
CA PHE A 223 15.98 -8.85 -20.94
C PHE A 223 17.09 -8.88 -21.99
N ALA A 224 17.78 -7.76 -22.19
CA ALA A 224 18.90 -7.67 -23.14
C ALA A 224 20.06 -8.60 -22.79
N ILE A 225 20.27 -8.91 -21.51
CA ILE A 225 21.36 -9.79 -21.06
C ILE A 225 20.87 -11.23 -20.86
N ALA A 226 19.74 -11.43 -20.17
CA ALA A 226 19.27 -12.77 -19.80
C ALA A 226 18.83 -13.61 -21.01
N ILE A 227 18.20 -12.98 -22.02
CA ILE A 227 17.75 -13.72 -23.22
C ILE A 227 18.93 -14.27 -24.02
N PRO A 228 19.95 -13.49 -24.42
CA PRO A 228 21.12 -14.03 -25.08
C PRO A 228 21.85 -15.12 -24.27
N LEU A 229 22.00 -14.91 -22.95
CA LEU A 229 22.61 -15.92 -22.07
C LEU A 229 21.77 -17.20 -22.03
N GLY A 230 20.46 -17.14 -21.99
CA GLY A 230 19.56 -18.29 -22.04
C GLY A 230 19.64 -19.04 -23.37
N ILE A 231 19.70 -18.32 -24.50
CA ILE A 231 19.87 -18.90 -25.82
C ILE A 231 21.23 -19.60 -25.94
N ILE A 232 22.32 -18.95 -25.52
CA ILE A 232 23.69 -19.53 -25.56
C ILE A 232 23.74 -20.78 -24.68
N SER A 233 23.17 -20.73 -23.48
CA SER A 233 23.12 -21.86 -22.55
C SER A 233 22.30 -23.03 -23.12
N ALA A 234 21.17 -22.78 -23.78
CA ALA A 234 20.33 -23.80 -24.41
C ALA A 234 20.99 -24.45 -25.63
N THR A 235 21.65 -23.63 -26.48
CA THR A 235 22.29 -24.13 -27.73
C THR A 235 23.61 -24.83 -27.47
N ARG A 236 24.23 -24.60 -26.31
CA ARG A 236 25.49 -25.26 -25.89
C ARG A 236 25.30 -26.10 -24.64
N GLN A 237 24.21 -26.83 -24.57
CA GLN A 237 23.82 -27.64 -23.41
C GLN A 237 24.97 -28.55 -22.94
N TYR A 238 25.17 -28.64 -21.63
CA TYR A 238 26.23 -29.41 -20.96
C TYR A 238 27.67 -28.98 -21.27
N SER A 239 27.87 -27.86 -21.94
CA SER A 239 29.21 -27.30 -22.18
C SER A 239 29.70 -26.50 -20.95
N ILE A 240 31.00 -26.18 -20.90
CA ILE A 240 31.58 -25.30 -19.90
C ILE A 240 30.85 -23.94 -19.89
N VAL A 241 30.44 -23.43 -21.04
CA VAL A 241 29.69 -22.17 -21.17
C VAL A 241 28.34 -22.26 -20.47
N ASP A 242 27.59 -23.38 -20.70
CA ASP A 242 26.29 -23.59 -20.03
C ASP A 242 26.44 -23.66 -18.51
N TYR A 243 27.43 -24.43 -18.03
CA TYR A 243 27.69 -24.51 -16.59
C TYR A 243 28.13 -23.16 -15.99
N SER A 244 29.05 -22.43 -16.66
CA SER A 244 29.52 -21.14 -16.18
C SER A 244 28.39 -20.10 -16.09
N VAL A 245 27.59 -19.97 -17.15
CA VAL A 245 26.44 -19.04 -17.15
C VAL A 245 25.45 -19.42 -16.06
N THR A 246 25.17 -20.72 -15.91
CA THR A 246 24.22 -21.19 -14.88
C THR A 246 24.74 -20.90 -13.48
N VAL A 247 26.00 -21.21 -13.17
CA VAL A 247 26.60 -20.98 -11.84
C VAL A 247 26.63 -19.49 -11.51
N ILE A 248 27.12 -18.64 -12.42
CA ILE A 248 27.20 -17.19 -12.20
C ILE A 248 25.81 -16.60 -11.93
N THR A 249 24.81 -16.98 -12.72
CA THR A 249 23.45 -16.48 -12.55
C THR A 249 22.77 -17.03 -11.29
N MET A 250 23.09 -18.26 -10.88
CA MET A 250 22.61 -18.82 -9.60
C MET A 250 23.22 -18.10 -8.39
N ILE A 251 24.51 -17.77 -8.44
CA ILE A 251 25.14 -16.94 -7.40
C ILE A 251 24.37 -15.61 -7.27
N GLY A 252 24.07 -14.95 -8.40
CA GLY A 252 23.31 -13.70 -8.39
C GLY A 252 21.98 -13.83 -7.65
N ILE A 253 21.15 -14.83 -8.00
CA ILE A 253 19.83 -15.04 -7.34
C ILE A 253 19.96 -15.35 -5.85
N SER A 254 21.04 -15.99 -5.43
CA SER A 254 21.21 -16.43 -4.03
C SER A 254 21.65 -15.32 -3.09
N LEU A 255 22.10 -14.18 -3.61
CA LEU A 255 22.55 -13.06 -2.78
C LEU A 255 21.36 -12.24 -2.28
N PRO A 256 21.29 -11.94 -0.96
CA PRO A 256 20.33 -10.95 -0.47
C PRO A 256 20.60 -9.58 -1.10
N SER A 257 19.56 -8.90 -1.59
CA SER A 257 19.68 -7.63 -2.33
C SER A 257 20.39 -6.54 -1.52
N PHE A 258 20.05 -6.40 -0.24
CA PHE A 258 20.68 -5.41 0.64
C PHE A 258 22.17 -5.70 0.85
N PHE A 259 22.54 -6.98 0.99
CA PHE A 259 23.93 -7.37 1.15
C PHE A 259 24.75 -7.08 -0.10
N PHE A 260 24.23 -7.46 -1.26
CA PHE A 260 24.90 -7.19 -2.54
C PHE A 260 25.04 -5.69 -2.80
N ALA A 261 24.00 -4.91 -2.53
CA ALA A 261 24.05 -3.45 -2.62
C ALA A 261 25.12 -2.86 -1.71
N ALA A 262 25.15 -3.25 -0.44
CA ALA A 262 26.16 -2.79 0.52
C ALA A 262 27.60 -3.17 0.11
N LEU A 263 27.78 -4.38 -0.44
CA LEU A 263 29.07 -4.82 -0.99
C LEU A 263 29.53 -3.95 -2.15
N LEU A 264 28.63 -3.64 -3.10
CA LEU A 264 28.93 -2.75 -4.23
C LEU A 264 29.29 -1.35 -3.77
N ILE A 265 28.52 -0.77 -2.84
CA ILE A 265 28.84 0.54 -2.24
C ILE A 265 30.22 0.50 -1.60
N LYS A 266 30.51 -0.54 -0.81
CA LYS A 266 31.82 -0.66 -0.12
C LYS A 266 32.97 -0.73 -1.10
N VAL A 267 32.86 -1.52 -2.16
CA VAL A 267 33.94 -1.71 -3.13
C VAL A 267 34.04 -0.51 -4.09
N PHE A 268 32.95 -0.20 -4.78
CA PHE A 268 33.00 0.74 -5.91
C PHE A 268 32.83 2.19 -5.51
N SER A 269 32.16 2.47 -4.41
CA SER A 269 32.03 3.83 -3.90
C SER A 269 33.11 4.15 -2.85
N SER A 270 33.21 3.37 -1.76
CA SER A 270 34.07 3.70 -0.63
C SER A 270 35.55 3.43 -0.90
N TRP A 271 35.92 2.30 -1.54
CA TRP A 271 37.32 1.94 -1.78
C TRP A 271 37.86 2.52 -3.08
N LEU A 272 37.11 2.39 -4.17
CA LEU A 272 37.55 2.80 -5.51
C LEU A 272 37.16 4.23 -5.86
N GLY A 273 36.12 4.78 -5.22
CA GLY A 273 35.63 6.13 -5.53
C GLY A 273 35.05 6.29 -6.94
N TRP A 274 34.63 5.17 -7.59
CA TRP A 274 34.17 5.20 -8.97
C TRP A 274 32.73 5.66 -9.11
N PHE A 275 31.89 5.36 -8.13
CA PHE A 275 30.46 5.65 -8.18
C PHE A 275 29.97 6.28 -6.88
N PRO A 276 28.93 7.13 -6.91
CA PRO A 276 28.31 7.65 -5.71
C PRO A 276 27.69 6.53 -4.84
N ALA A 277 27.69 6.74 -3.52
CA ALA A 277 27.12 5.77 -2.60
C ALA A 277 25.59 5.84 -2.51
N SER A 278 25.02 7.00 -2.75
CA SER A 278 23.57 7.27 -2.51
C SER A 278 23.08 8.50 -3.26
N GLY A 279 21.76 8.65 -3.32
CA GLY A 279 21.08 9.76 -3.96
C GLY A 279 20.83 9.52 -5.46
N LEU A 280 20.03 10.38 -6.06
CA LEU A 280 19.70 10.32 -7.47
C LEU A 280 20.66 11.18 -8.31
N VAL A 281 21.16 12.26 -7.74
CA VAL A 281 22.08 13.21 -8.36
C VAL A 281 23.01 13.82 -7.30
N SER A 282 24.11 14.40 -7.73
CA SER A 282 25.08 15.09 -6.86
C SER A 282 24.49 16.40 -6.30
N ALA A 283 24.83 16.73 -5.06
CA ALA A 283 24.44 18.02 -4.47
C ALA A 283 25.05 19.17 -5.29
N GLY A 284 24.20 20.10 -5.75
CA GLY A 284 24.63 21.24 -6.58
C GLY A 284 24.83 20.91 -8.06
N SER A 285 24.44 19.72 -8.54
CA SER A 285 24.40 19.43 -9.97
C SER A 285 23.40 20.33 -10.70
N ALA A 286 23.58 20.46 -12.03
CA ALA A 286 22.59 21.15 -12.86
C ALA A 286 21.20 20.50 -12.68
N SER A 287 20.16 21.31 -12.60
CA SER A 287 18.78 20.81 -12.42
C SER A 287 18.18 20.19 -13.69
N GLU A 288 18.77 20.45 -14.85
CA GLU A 288 18.26 20.01 -16.15
C GLU A 288 19.39 19.80 -17.17
N GLY A 289 19.05 19.15 -18.29
CA GLY A 289 19.94 18.99 -19.44
C GLY A 289 20.80 17.73 -19.39
N ILE A 290 21.77 17.65 -20.30
CA ILE A 290 22.63 16.47 -20.51
C ILE A 290 23.50 16.19 -19.27
N ALA A 291 24.01 17.24 -18.62
CA ALA A 291 24.82 17.09 -17.40
C ALA A 291 24.04 16.44 -16.25
N TYR A 292 22.79 16.85 -16.05
CA TYR A 292 21.89 16.21 -15.09
C TYR A 292 21.66 14.72 -15.40
N MET A 293 21.38 14.40 -16.68
CA MET A 293 21.17 13.01 -17.09
C MET A 293 22.42 12.13 -16.88
N LEU A 294 23.60 12.65 -17.19
CA LEU A 294 24.86 11.92 -16.98
C LEU A 294 25.15 11.70 -15.50
N ASP A 295 24.92 12.70 -14.66
CA ASP A 295 25.09 12.61 -13.22
C ASP A 295 24.09 11.59 -12.64
N MET A 296 22.82 11.64 -13.05
CA MET A 296 21.80 10.66 -12.66
C MET A 296 22.18 9.24 -13.11
N LEU A 297 22.64 9.03 -14.33
CA LEU A 297 23.11 7.73 -14.80
C LEU A 297 24.30 7.20 -14.00
N HIS A 298 25.20 8.10 -13.58
CA HIS A 298 26.33 7.76 -12.73
C HIS A 298 25.88 7.28 -11.33
N HIS A 299 24.87 7.94 -10.74
CA HIS A 299 24.28 7.56 -9.47
C HIS A 299 23.50 6.25 -9.58
N LEU A 300 22.84 6.01 -10.70
CA LEU A 300 22.04 4.81 -10.92
C LEU A 300 22.85 3.57 -11.32
N ALA A 301 24.17 3.70 -11.60
CA ALA A 301 25.00 2.58 -12.03
C ALA A 301 25.01 1.39 -11.05
N LEU A 302 25.25 1.64 -9.76
CA LEU A 302 25.23 0.60 -8.73
C LEU A 302 23.84 0.04 -8.44
N PRO A 303 22.78 0.87 -8.25
CA PRO A 303 21.40 0.37 -8.16
C PRO A 303 20.99 -0.52 -9.34
N MET A 304 21.31 -0.10 -10.58
CA MET A 304 21.02 -0.87 -11.78
C MET A 304 21.74 -2.22 -11.77
N LEU A 305 23.02 -2.24 -11.37
CA LEU A 305 23.79 -3.48 -11.26
C LEU A 305 23.13 -4.45 -10.28
N VAL A 306 22.66 -3.97 -9.12
CA VAL A 306 21.93 -4.78 -8.14
C VAL A 306 20.67 -5.38 -8.77
N LEU A 307 19.79 -4.54 -9.32
CA LEU A 307 18.51 -4.96 -9.88
C LEU A 307 18.68 -5.97 -11.02
N VAL A 308 19.64 -5.73 -11.92
CA VAL A 308 19.89 -6.58 -13.09
C VAL A 308 20.51 -7.91 -12.68
N VAL A 309 21.59 -7.90 -11.88
CA VAL A 309 22.32 -9.12 -11.50
C VAL A 309 21.42 -10.09 -10.73
N LEU A 310 20.64 -9.58 -9.78
CA LEU A 310 19.75 -10.43 -8.98
C LEU A 310 18.58 -11.00 -9.78
N SER A 311 18.19 -10.35 -10.88
CA SER A 311 17.02 -10.74 -11.68
C SER A 311 17.36 -11.57 -12.92
N ILE A 312 18.58 -11.46 -13.45
CA ILE A 312 19.01 -12.14 -14.70
C ILE A 312 18.80 -13.67 -14.62
N GLY A 313 19.14 -14.29 -13.50
CA GLY A 313 19.17 -15.74 -13.41
C GLY A 313 17.81 -16.40 -13.56
N GLY A 314 16.74 -15.79 -13.06
CA GLY A 314 15.37 -16.29 -13.24
C GLY A 314 14.96 -16.29 -14.72
N LEU A 315 15.13 -15.13 -15.38
CA LEU A 315 14.76 -14.96 -16.78
C LEU A 315 15.65 -15.78 -17.72
N MET A 316 16.95 -15.87 -17.45
CA MET A 316 17.88 -16.71 -18.21
C MET A 316 17.48 -18.17 -18.16
N ARG A 317 17.19 -18.70 -16.97
CA ARG A 317 16.75 -20.10 -16.79
C ARG A 317 15.43 -20.36 -17.51
N TYR A 318 14.48 -19.44 -17.40
CA TYR A 318 13.20 -19.52 -18.08
C TYR A 318 13.39 -19.55 -19.61
N THR A 319 14.22 -18.64 -20.14
CA THR A 319 14.57 -18.59 -21.57
C THR A 319 15.25 -19.90 -22.03
N ARG A 320 16.23 -20.39 -21.24
CA ARG A 320 16.93 -21.65 -21.52
C ARG A 320 15.97 -22.84 -21.62
N THR A 321 15.08 -22.99 -20.65
CA THR A 321 14.10 -24.08 -20.60
C THR A 321 13.18 -24.07 -21.82
N ASN A 322 12.57 -22.92 -22.12
CA ASN A 322 11.70 -22.79 -23.30
C ASN A 322 12.44 -22.97 -24.61
N MET A 323 13.70 -22.50 -24.71
CA MET A 323 14.52 -22.73 -25.89
C MET A 323 14.83 -24.21 -26.10
N LEU A 324 15.16 -24.96 -25.05
CA LEU A 324 15.41 -26.41 -25.14
C LEU A 324 14.16 -27.18 -25.59
N GLU A 325 12.98 -26.82 -25.06
CA GLU A 325 11.72 -27.44 -25.50
C GLU A 325 11.45 -27.19 -26.97
N VAL A 326 11.60 -25.97 -27.43
CA VAL A 326 11.40 -25.56 -28.81
C VAL A 326 12.44 -26.23 -29.75
N LEU A 327 13.73 -26.24 -29.39
CA LEU A 327 14.81 -26.82 -30.20
C LEU A 327 14.62 -28.31 -30.43
N ASN A 328 13.91 -29.03 -29.56
CA ASN A 328 13.61 -30.43 -29.66
C ASN A 328 12.33 -30.77 -30.47
N SER A 329 11.60 -29.74 -30.92
CA SER A 329 10.34 -29.92 -31.65
C SER A 329 10.54 -30.37 -33.10
N ASP A 330 9.54 -31.07 -33.67
CA ASP A 330 9.61 -31.63 -35.01
C ASP A 330 9.72 -30.59 -36.13
N TYR A 331 9.13 -29.41 -35.96
CA TYR A 331 9.26 -28.34 -36.95
C TYR A 331 10.67 -27.74 -37.00
N ILE A 332 11.44 -27.81 -35.94
CA ILE A 332 12.86 -27.45 -35.93
C ILE A 332 13.69 -28.49 -36.63
N ARG A 333 13.40 -29.78 -36.41
CA ARG A 333 14.03 -30.88 -37.20
C ARG A 333 13.76 -30.71 -38.69
N THR A 334 12.53 -30.40 -39.07
CA THR A 334 12.15 -30.10 -40.45
C THR A 334 12.91 -28.92 -41.03
N ALA A 335 13.10 -27.86 -40.26
CA ALA A 335 13.87 -26.67 -40.69
C ALA A 335 15.34 -27.03 -40.98
N ARG A 336 15.96 -27.85 -40.12
CA ARG A 336 17.32 -28.37 -40.34
C ARG A 336 17.42 -29.28 -41.58
N SER A 337 16.44 -30.18 -41.77
CA SER A 337 16.39 -31.09 -42.93
C SER A 337 16.23 -30.35 -44.26
N LYS A 338 15.64 -29.13 -44.23
CA LYS A 338 15.54 -28.22 -45.38
C LYS A 338 16.84 -27.44 -45.66
N GLY A 339 17.92 -27.71 -44.95
CA GLY A 339 19.24 -27.11 -45.16
C GLY A 339 19.38 -25.68 -44.69
N LEU A 340 18.50 -25.23 -43.79
CA LEU A 340 18.63 -23.89 -43.21
C LEU A 340 19.87 -23.80 -42.30
N SER A 341 20.56 -22.64 -42.34
CA SER A 341 21.71 -22.43 -41.46
C SER A 341 21.29 -22.43 -39.99
N GLU A 342 22.16 -22.95 -39.11
CA GLU A 342 21.86 -23.08 -37.67
C GLU A 342 21.52 -21.73 -37.03
N LYS A 343 22.14 -20.63 -37.44
CA LYS A 343 21.73 -19.26 -36.99
C LYS A 343 20.27 -18.97 -37.31
N LYS A 344 19.82 -19.30 -38.51
CA LYS A 344 18.43 -19.06 -38.94
C LYS A 344 17.46 -19.96 -38.18
N VAL A 345 17.85 -21.22 -37.92
CA VAL A 345 17.07 -22.18 -37.12
C VAL A 345 16.90 -21.64 -35.69
N ILE A 346 17.99 -21.20 -35.05
CA ILE A 346 17.97 -20.71 -33.65
C ILE A 346 17.21 -19.40 -33.55
N TYR A 347 17.60 -18.36 -34.27
CA TYR A 347 17.09 -17.00 -34.02
C TYR A 347 15.76 -16.70 -34.72
N VAL A 348 15.47 -17.31 -35.85
CA VAL A 348 14.23 -17.06 -36.59
C VAL A 348 13.14 -18.08 -36.26
N HIS A 349 13.48 -19.37 -36.18
CA HIS A 349 12.49 -20.40 -35.97
C HIS A 349 12.32 -20.78 -34.50
N ALA A 350 13.39 -20.98 -33.73
CA ALA A 350 13.29 -21.40 -32.35
C ALA A 350 12.97 -20.18 -31.45
N PHE A 351 13.76 -19.11 -31.49
CA PHE A 351 13.59 -17.95 -30.61
C PHE A 351 12.24 -17.26 -30.78
N ARG A 352 11.76 -17.13 -32.03
CA ARG A 352 10.43 -16.54 -32.26
C ARG A 352 9.32 -17.28 -31.51
N ASN A 353 9.37 -18.60 -31.44
CA ASN A 353 8.38 -19.38 -30.69
C ASN A 353 8.62 -19.32 -29.17
N THR A 354 9.87 -19.20 -28.73
CA THR A 354 10.26 -19.01 -27.34
C THR A 354 9.80 -17.62 -26.80
N MET A 355 9.64 -16.64 -27.68
CA MET A 355 9.16 -15.30 -27.28
C MET A 355 7.72 -15.31 -26.78
N ILE A 356 6.87 -16.26 -27.20
CA ILE A 356 5.45 -16.27 -26.79
C ILE A 356 5.31 -16.35 -25.26
N PRO A 357 5.88 -17.36 -24.56
CA PRO A 357 5.83 -17.40 -23.10
C PRO A 357 6.59 -16.24 -22.43
N LEU A 358 7.65 -15.70 -23.05
CA LEU A 358 8.38 -14.53 -22.52
C LEU A 358 7.52 -13.26 -22.54
N MET A 359 6.74 -13.04 -23.62
CA MET A 359 5.83 -11.89 -23.71
C MET A 359 4.71 -11.96 -22.67
N THR A 360 4.26 -13.18 -22.33
CA THR A 360 3.25 -13.36 -21.27
C THR A 360 3.79 -12.94 -19.91
N LEU A 361 5.07 -13.18 -19.61
CA LEU A 361 5.72 -12.71 -18.40
C LEU A 361 5.77 -11.18 -18.31
N LEU A 362 6.06 -10.49 -19.43
CA LEU A 362 6.17 -9.03 -19.47
C LEU A 362 4.91 -8.33 -18.99
N ALA A 363 3.74 -8.85 -19.36
CA ALA A 363 2.48 -8.24 -18.96
C ALA A 363 2.23 -8.34 -17.45
N GLY A 364 2.70 -9.41 -16.79
CA GLY A 364 2.63 -9.59 -15.34
C GLY A 364 3.60 -8.69 -14.54
N ILE A 365 4.59 -8.08 -15.20
CA ILE A 365 5.61 -7.25 -14.56
C ILE A 365 5.13 -5.80 -14.33
N LEU A 366 4.09 -5.34 -15.03
CA LEU A 366 3.62 -3.95 -14.94
C LEU A 366 3.45 -3.42 -13.50
N PRO A 367 2.82 -4.13 -12.57
CA PRO A 367 2.70 -3.65 -11.19
C PRO A 367 4.04 -3.44 -10.50
N SER A 368 5.02 -4.31 -10.75
CA SER A 368 6.34 -4.21 -10.13
C SER A 368 7.16 -3.04 -10.65
N LEU A 369 6.88 -2.54 -11.85
CA LEU A 369 7.54 -1.33 -12.38
C LEU A 369 7.18 -0.10 -11.55
N PHE A 370 5.92 0.00 -11.12
CA PHE A 370 5.44 1.14 -10.32
C PHE A 370 5.54 0.90 -8.81
N GLY A 371 5.64 -0.37 -8.37
CA GLY A 371 5.79 -0.72 -6.96
C GLY A 371 7.16 -0.36 -6.38
N GLY A 372 8.12 -0.08 -7.24
CA GLY A 372 9.49 0.27 -6.85
C GLY A 372 10.31 -0.91 -6.31
N ALA A 373 11.61 -0.69 -6.26
CA ALA A 373 12.58 -1.64 -5.70
C ALA A 373 12.89 -1.26 -4.25
N MET A 374 11.93 -1.45 -3.37
CA MET A 374 11.87 -0.98 -1.98
C MET A 374 13.22 -1.03 -1.25
N ILE A 375 13.86 -2.21 -1.21
CA ILE A 375 15.14 -2.40 -0.49
C ILE A 375 16.29 -1.70 -1.23
N THR A 376 16.34 -1.76 -2.56
CA THR A 376 17.40 -1.11 -3.34
C THR A 376 17.27 0.40 -3.25
N GLU A 377 16.07 0.95 -3.37
CA GLU A 377 15.83 2.39 -3.22
C GLU A 377 16.20 2.87 -1.80
N GLU A 378 15.90 2.09 -0.75
CA GLU A 378 16.28 2.46 0.62
C GLU A 378 17.80 2.45 0.82
N VAL A 379 18.50 1.39 0.38
CA VAL A 379 19.95 1.27 0.54
C VAL A 379 20.71 2.38 -0.20
N PHE A 380 20.27 2.74 -1.40
CA PHE A 380 20.89 3.80 -2.21
C PHE A 380 20.27 5.18 -1.95
N ALA A 381 19.37 5.32 -0.98
CA ALA A 381 18.68 6.56 -0.63
C ALA A 381 18.03 7.27 -1.83
N ILE A 382 17.42 6.52 -2.74
CA ILE A 382 16.66 7.03 -3.87
C ILE A 382 15.23 7.31 -3.44
N ASP A 383 14.73 8.55 -3.60
CA ASP A 383 13.39 8.93 -3.19
C ASP A 383 12.32 8.48 -4.20
N GLY A 384 12.25 7.16 -4.42
CA GLY A 384 11.21 6.49 -5.18
C GLY A 384 10.06 6.02 -4.28
N ILE A 385 8.96 5.58 -4.91
CA ILE A 385 7.75 5.13 -4.18
C ILE A 385 8.02 3.89 -3.31
N GLY A 386 8.96 3.02 -3.69
CA GLY A 386 9.34 1.85 -2.92
C GLY A 386 9.98 2.22 -1.59
N ARG A 387 10.93 3.18 -1.59
CA ARG A 387 11.53 3.72 -0.36
C ARG A 387 10.51 4.37 0.55
N LEU A 388 9.62 5.17 -0.03
CA LEU A 388 8.58 5.85 0.74
C LEU A 388 7.63 4.83 1.37
N ALA A 389 7.23 3.79 0.64
CA ALA A 389 6.39 2.71 1.14
C ALA A 389 7.09 1.92 2.27
N TYR A 390 8.40 1.67 2.14
CA TYR A 390 9.18 1.03 3.19
C TYR A 390 9.22 1.86 4.48
N LYS A 391 9.47 3.16 4.38
CA LYS A 391 9.44 4.07 5.53
C LYS A 391 8.07 4.17 6.16
N ALA A 392 7.02 4.27 5.34
CA ALA A 392 5.64 4.28 5.82
C ALA A 392 5.29 3.00 6.58
N LEU A 393 5.75 1.83 6.09
CA LEU A 393 5.58 0.55 6.78
C LEU A 393 6.30 0.52 8.13
N GLN A 394 7.56 0.96 8.17
CA GLN A 394 8.33 1.01 9.42
C GLN A 394 7.72 1.96 10.46
N GLN A 395 7.17 3.08 10.01
CA GLN A 395 6.58 4.08 10.89
C GLN A 395 5.07 3.91 11.08
N GLY A 396 4.47 2.89 10.47
CA GLY A 396 3.06 2.56 10.58
C GLY A 396 2.14 3.66 10.06
N ASP A 397 2.47 4.21 8.92
CA ASP A 397 1.59 5.12 8.21
C ASP A 397 0.45 4.35 7.54
N VAL A 398 -0.59 4.10 8.31
CA VAL A 398 -1.73 3.28 7.90
C VAL A 398 -2.40 3.80 6.62
N PRO A 399 -2.75 5.10 6.48
CA PRO A 399 -3.39 5.59 5.26
C PRO A 399 -2.51 5.38 4.03
N PHE A 400 -1.21 5.67 4.15
CA PHE A 400 -0.28 5.46 3.04
C PHE A 400 -0.18 3.97 2.65
N ILE A 401 -0.05 3.07 3.64
CA ILE A 401 0.03 1.62 3.39
C ILE A 401 -1.23 1.12 2.69
N MET A 402 -2.42 1.54 3.15
CA MET A 402 -3.70 1.14 2.55
C MET A 402 -3.83 1.66 1.11
N GLY A 403 -3.58 2.95 0.88
CA GLY A 403 -3.67 3.59 -0.44
C GLY A 403 -2.65 3.03 -1.42
N TYR A 404 -1.40 2.84 -1.00
CA TYR A 404 -0.34 2.26 -1.82
C TYR A 404 -0.63 0.81 -2.23
N ASN A 405 -1.09 -0.04 -1.30
CA ASN A 405 -1.46 -1.41 -1.65
C ASN A 405 -2.66 -1.47 -2.59
N MET A 406 -3.66 -0.59 -2.44
CA MET A 406 -4.76 -0.48 -3.41
C MET A 406 -4.28 0.00 -4.77
N PHE A 407 -3.38 0.97 -4.84
CA PHE A 407 -2.74 1.40 -6.08
C PHE A 407 -2.06 0.21 -6.79
N LEU A 408 -1.26 -0.58 -6.07
CA LEU A 408 -0.63 -1.78 -6.62
C LEU A 408 -1.66 -2.84 -7.06
N ALA A 409 -2.75 -3.01 -6.33
CA ALA A 409 -3.82 -3.94 -6.69
C ALA A 409 -4.50 -3.52 -8.01
N VAL A 410 -4.79 -2.23 -8.19
CA VAL A 410 -5.33 -1.68 -9.45
C VAL A 410 -4.35 -1.92 -10.61
N LEU A 411 -3.07 -1.63 -10.42
CA LEU A 411 -2.04 -1.90 -11.43
C LEU A 411 -1.92 -3.40 -11.75
N THR A 412 -2.06 -4.27 -10.74
CA THR A 412 -2.03 -5.73 -10.95
C THR A 412 -3.20 -6.19 -11.81
N VAL A 413 -4.39 -5.65 -11.58
CA VAL A 413 -5.56 -5.93 -12.40
C VAL A 413 -5.38 -5.41 -13.83
N ILE A 414 -4.87 -4.19 -14.01
CA ILE A 414 -4.55 -3.62 -15.32
C ILE A 414 -3.51 -4.48 -16.03
N GLY A 415 -2.42 -4.86 -15.34
CA GLY A 415 -1.38 -5.72 -15.89
C GLY A 415 -1.91 -7.09 -16.34
N THR A 416 -2.78 -7.69 -15.55
CA THR A 416 -3.43 -8.97 -15.90
C THR A 416 -4.32 -8.83 -17.13
N LEU A 417 -5.11 -7.75 -17.21
CA LEU A 417 -5.93 -7.48 -18.40
C LEU A 417 -5.08 -7.26 -19.65
N LEU A 418 -3.98 -6.51 -19.53
CA LEU A 418 -3.02 -6.33 -20.63
C LEU A 418 -2.37 -7.66 -21.04
N SER A 419 -2.02 -8.51 -20.08
CA SER A 419 -1.49 -9.85 -20.34
C SER A 419 -2.47 -10.69 -21.17
N ASP A 420 -3.72 -10.72 -20.75
CA ASP A 420 -4.78 -11.44 -21.46
C ASP A 420 -4.99 -10.92 -22.90
N LEU A 421 -4.94 -9.60 -23.08
CA LEU A 421 -5.05 -8.98 -24.41
C LEU A 421 -3.83 -9.28 -25.28
N MET A 422 -2.61 -9.15 -24.74
CA MET A 422 -1.38 -9.47 -25.47
C MET A 422 -1.34 -10.94 -25.86
N TYR A 423 -1.76 -11.85 -24.98
CA TYR A 423 -1.85 -13.27 -25.29
C TYR A 423 -2.80 -13.53 -26.47
N ALA A 424 -3.97 -12.88 -26.49
CA ALA A 424 -4.92 -12.99 -27.59
C ALA A 424 -4.41 -12.43 -28.93
N VAL A 425 -3.49 -11.44 -28.87
CA VAL A 425 -2.87 -10.84 -30.08
C VAL A 425 -1.69 -11.71 -30.59
N VAL A 426 -0.88 -12.26 -29.67
CA VAL A 426 0.34 -13.01 -30.01
C VAL A 426 0.03 -14.43 -30.45
N ASP A 427 -0.98 -15.09 -29.85
CA ASP A 427 -1.41 -16.43 -30.23
C ASP A 427 -2.78 -16.43 -30.95
N PRO A 428 -2.80 -16.42 -32.29
CA PRO A 428 -4.05 -16.45 -33.07
C PRO A 428 -4.83 -17.75 -32.91
N ARG A 429 -4.27 -18.78 -32.24
CA ARG A 429 -4.94 -20.06 -31.95
C ARG A 429 -5.91 -19.93 -30.79
N VAL A 430 -5.72 -18.93 -29.94
CA VAL A 430 -6.68 -18.57 -28.89
C VAL A 430 -7.88 -17.92 -29.55
N LYS A 431 -8.78 -18.76 -30.09
CA LYS A 431 -10.11 -18.33 -30.45
C LYS A 431 -10.75 -17.84 -29.16
N LEU A 432 -10.86 -16.51 -29.05
CA LEU A 432 -11.66 -15.88 -28.02
C LEU A 432 -13.00 -16.61 -27.99
N ALA A 433 -13.22 -17.43 -26.97
CA ALA A 433 -14.41 -18.26 -26.87
C ALA A 433 -15.65 -17.38 -27.10
N LYS A 434 -16.48 -17.84 -28.03
CA LYS A 434 -17.75 -17.19 -28.38
C LYS A 434 -18.66 -17.06 -27.16
#